data_8f29c70e0109f058b1151dabd3542b11
#
_entry.id   8f29c70e0109f058b1151dabd3542b11
#
_cell.length_a   1.000
_cell.length_b   1.000
_cell.length_c   1.000
_cell.angle_alpha   90.00
_cell.angle_beta   90.00
_cell.angle_gamma   90.00
#
_symmetry.space_group_name_H-M   'P 1'
#
loop_
_entity.id
_entity.type
_entity.pdbx_description
1 polymer ?
#
loop_
_entity_poly.entity_id
_entity_poly.type
_entity_poly.pdbx_seq_one_letter_code
_entity_poly.pdbx_strand_id
1 'polypeptide(L)'
;AVCTGRCLGMLGQPVKSHGLFSWFICSNGSVTLDSSLGIQAQNSLSQQAVCQALDSVASIPHLCGCFVNGKPYFDSKIITRWLRLPHGEKSSSFSWMALKMFLKHQRIHDCESFLRRQYQGVEKFEVSPLDATAIPMAMTILKQQRGIEPVVSGSNIEITPKGASKGKALELLIAQLGIPSSRVIAFGDSGNDLSLSGVAGHLCSPSTGSDDIKEAADELILPPESDGVAQYLEKAFGFTEGK
;
A
#
# COMPACT_ATOMS: atom_id res chain seq x y z
N ALA A 1 -9.65 -8.05 -9.73
CA ALA A 1 -8.80 -8.10 -8.53
C ALA A 1 -8.77 -6.76 -7.80
N VAL A 2 -8.64 -6.78 -6.47
CA VAL A 2 -8.23 -5.61 -5.68
C VAL A 2 -6.70 -5.61 -5.60
N CYS A 3 -6.08 -4.45 -5.85
CA CYS A 3 -4.63 -4.30 -5.72
C CYS A 3 -4.31 -3.09 -4.84
N THR A 4 -3.73 -3.30 -3.64
CA THR A 4 -3.66 -2.23 -2.63
C THR A 4 -2.44 -2.32 -1.73
N GLY A 5 -1.96 -1.16 -1.26
CA GLY A 5 -0.97 -1.08 -0.18
C GLY A 5 -1.50 -1.46 1.21
N ARG A 6 -2.82 -1.61 1.37
CA ARG A 6 -3.44 -2.01 2.65
C ARG A 6 -3.30 -3.51 2.87
N CYS A 7 -3.16 -3.95 4.12
CA CYS A 7 -3.30 -5.36 4.47
C CYS A 7 -4.78 -5.78 4.50
N LEU A 8 -5.04 -7.09 4.52
CA LEU A 8 -6.39 -7.65 4.52
C LEU A 8 -7.28 -7.06 5.64
N GLY A 9 -6.75 -6.88 6.84
CA GLY A 9 -7.47 -6.33 7.99
C GLY A 9 -7.93 -4.89 7.82
N MET A 10 -7.34 -4.14 6.89
CA MET A 10 -7.72 -2.75 6.58
C MET A 10 -8.79 -2.64 5.49
N LEU A 11 -9.08 -3.70 4.76
CA LEU A 11 -10.13 -3.70 3.75
C LEU A 11 -11.52 -3.68 4.41
N GLY A 12 -12.39 -2.82 3.88
CA GLY A 12 -13.78 -2.73 4.31
C GLY A 12 -14.57 -4.02 4.01
N GLN A 13 -15.58 -4.31 4.81
CA GLN A 13 -16.48 -5.46 4.58
C GLN A 13 -17.09 -5.45 3.17
N PRO A 14 -17.58 -4.34 2.61
CA PRO A 14 -18.11 -4.32 1.25
C PRO A 14 -17.15 -4.89 0.20
N VAL A 15 -15.85 -4.55 0.31
CA VAL A 15 -14.82 -5.04 -0.61
C VAL A 15 -14.59 -6.54 -0.48
N LYS A 16 -14.70 -7.08 0.74
CA LYS A 16 -14.43 -8.50 1.04
C LYS A 16 -15.61 -9.43 0.79
N SER A 17 -16.85 -8.96 0.97
CA SER A 17 -18.02 -9.82 1.08
C SER A 17 -19.01 -9.74 -0.09
N HIS A 18 -18.89 -8.77 -1.02
CA HIS A 18 -19.86 -8.59 -2.10
C HIS A 18 -19.67 -9.54 -3.30
N GLY A 19 -18.66 -10.42 -3.27
CA GLY A 19 -18.40 -11.34 -4.38
C GLY A 19 -17.92 -10.67 -5.68
N LEU A 20 -17.68 -9.36 -5.66
CA LEU A 20 -17.23 -8.58 -6.82
C LEU A 20 -15.78 -8.87 -7.20
N PHE A 21 -14.98 -9.31 -6.23
CA PHE A 21 -13.55 -9.52 -6.43
C PHE A 21 -13.17 -10.96 -6.14
N SER A 22 -12.55 -11.60 -7.13
CA SER A 22 -12.06 -12.97 -7.01
C SER A 22 -10.65 -13.06 -6.42
N TRP A 23 -9.90 -11.95 -6.42
CA TRP A 23 -8.50 -11.89 -5.98
C TRP A 23 -8.20 -10.59 -5.28
N PHE A 24 -7.28 -10.69 -4.29
CA PHE A 24 -6.82 -9.56 -3.49
C PHE A 24 -5.29 -9.57 -3.43
N ILE A 25 -4.66 -8.57 -4.01
CA ILE A 25 -3.23 -8.28 -3.89
C ILE A 25 -3.10 -7.21 -2.82
N CYS A 26 -2.59 -7.59 -1.65
CA CYS A 26 -2.50 -6.75 -0.46
C CYS A 26 -1.05 -6.39 -0.12
N SER A 27 -0.87 -5.40 0.75
CA SER A 27 0.42 -4.99 1.29
C SER A 27 1.47 -4.76 0.19
N ASN A 28 1.08 -4.01 -0.87
CA ASN A 28 1.89 -3.73 -2.06
C ASN A 28 2.39 -4.98 -2.80
N GLY A 29 1.62 -6.07 -2.80
CA GLY A 29 1.99 -7.30 -3.48
C GLY A 29 2.73 -8.32 -2.61
N SER A 30 2.88 -8.04 -1.32
CA SER A 30 3.47 -9.01 -0.38
C SER A 30 2.57 -10.21 -0.12
N VAL A 31 1.24 -10.04 -0.29
CA VAL A 31 0.25 -11.12 -0.07
C VAL A 31 -0.77 -11.12 -1.19
N THR A 32 -1.02 -12.30 -1.75
CA THR A 32 -2.11 -12.54 -2.71
C THR A 32 -3.10 -13.55 -2.13
N LEU A 33 -4.39 -13.21 -2.14
CA LEU A 33 -5.46 -14.04 -1.61
C LEU A 33 -6.54 -14.26 -2.68
N ASP A 34 -7.24 -15.38 -2.60
CA ASP A 34 -8.42 -15.68 -3.41
C ASP A 34 -9.72 -15.10 -2.81
N SER A 35 -10.85 -15.39 -3.45
CA SER A 35 -12.19 -14.94 -3.01
C SER A 35 -12.62 -15.49 -1.65
N SER A 36 -12.05 -16.60 -1.20
CA SER A 36 -12.28 -17.17 0.14
C SER A 36 -11.40 -16.51 1.21
N LEU A 37 -10.55 -15.57 0.80
CA LEU A 37 -9.50 -14.93 1.59
C LEU A 37 -8.40 -15.91 2.04
N GLY A 38 -8.28 -17.04 1.33
CA GLY A 38 -7.17 -17.97 1.48
C GLY A 38 -5.89 -17.42 0.85
N ILE A 39 -4.78 -17.50 1.57
CA ILE A 39 -3.47 -17.03 1.08
C ILE A 39 -2.98 -17.97 -0.02
N GLN A 40 -2.80 -17.44 -1.23
CA GLN A 40 -2.27 -18.15 -2.39
C GLN A 40 -0.77 -17.91 -2.58
N ALA A 41 -0.30 -16.72 -2.22
CA ALA A 41 1.11 -16.36 -2.23
C ALA A 41 1.40 -15.37 -1.11
N GLN A 42 2.55 -15.54 -0.45
CA GLN A 42 3.03 -14.60 0.57
C GLN A 42 4.54 -14.46 0.47
N ASN A 43 5.01 -13.22 0.38
CA ASN A 43 6.40 -12.83 0.53
C ASN A 43 6.52 -11.98 1.80
N SER A 44 7.32 -12.43 2.76
CA SER A 44 7.47 -11.75 4.05
C SER A 44 8.90 -11.26 4.26
N LEU A 45 9.04 -10.13 4.92
CA LEU A 45 10.32 -9.63 5.38
C LEU A 45 10.93 -10.61 6.40
N SER A 46 12.21 -10.91 6.21
CA SER A 46 12.95 -11.64 7.23
C SER A 46 13.21 -10.76 8.45
N GLN A 47 13.30 -11.36 9.63
CA GLN A 47 13.66 -10.62 10.85
C GLN A 47 14.97 -9.86 10.69
N GLN A 48 15.97 -10.46 10.06
CA GLN A 48 17.24 -9.82 9.79
C GLN A 48 17.08 -8.55 8.94
N ALA A 49 16.31 -8.62 7.85
CA ALA A 49 16.07 -7.46 6.98
C ALA A 49 15.32 -6.34 7.73
N VAL A 50 14.33 -6.70 8.56
CA VAL A 50 13.61 -5.74 9.42
C VAL A 50 14.57 -5.06 10.39
N CYS A 51 15.39 -5.83 11.14
CA CYS A 51 16.33 -5.27 12.09
C CYS A 51 17.34 -4.35 11.41
N GLN A 52 17.95 -4.79 10.31
CA GLN A 52 18.92 -3.99 9.56
C GLN A 52 18.33 -2.68 9.04
N ALA A 53 17.10 -2.73 8.51
CA ALA A 53 16.42 -1.52 8.03
C ALA A 53 16.15 -0.53 9.18
N LEU A 54 15.60 -1.01 10.30
CA LEU A 54 15.32 -0.16 11.47
C LEU A 54 16.62 0.42 12.08
N ASP A 55 17.69 -0.38 12.18
CA ASP A 55 18.98 0.09 12.68
C ASP A 55 19.57 1.18 11.78
N SER A 56 19.40 1.04 10.47
CA SER A 56 19.95 2.00 9.49
C SER A 56 19.33 3.39 9.59
N VAL A 57 18.07 3.49 10.05
CA VAL A 57 17.35 4.76 10.21
C VAL A 57 17.17 5.18 11.66
N ALA A 58 17.80 4.50 12.61
CA ALA A 58 17.65 4.76 14.05
C ALA A 58 18.02 6.20 14.47
N SER A 59 18.90 6.87 13.74
CA SER A 59 19.27 8.27 13.97
C SER A 59 18.24 9.28 13.48
N ILE A 60 17.27 8.85 12.67
CA ILE A 60 16.21 9.69 12.12
C ILE A 60 14.99 9.54 13.03
N PRO A 61 14.53 10.60 13.73
CA PRO A 61 13.30 10.51 14.52
C PRO A 61 12.10 10.18 13.63
N HIS A 62 11.42 9.08 13.91
CA HIS A 62 10.29 8.61 13.10
C HIS A 62 9.21 7.90 13.94
N LEU A 63 8.06 7.70 13.33
CA LEU A 63 7.03 6.78 13.79
C LEU A 63 7.07 5.53 12.94
N CYS A 64 6.64 4.42 13.52
CA CYS A 64 6.58 3.14 12.86
C CYS A 64 5.16 2.58 12.85
N GLY A 65 4.78 1.95 11.74
CA GLY A 65 3.60 1.13 11.59
C GLY A 65 3.97 -0.17 10.90
N CYS A 66 3.20 -1.25 11.10
CA CYS A 66 3.50 -2.50 10.41
C CYS A 66 2.26 -3.35 10.16
N PHE A 67 2.37 -4.21 9.16
CA PHE A 67 1.36 -5.17 8.75
C PHE A 67 1.92 -6.58 8.92
N VAL A 68 1.31 -7.33 9.81
CA VAL A 68 1.77 -8.68 10.18
C VAL A 68 0.59 -9.65 10.15
N ASN A 69 0.70 -10.69 9.33
CA ASN A 69 -0.35 -11.71 9.17
C ASN A 69 -1.74 -11.09 8.90
N GLY A 70 -1.83 -10.18 7.95
CA GLY A 70 -3.05 -9.51 7.55
C GLY A 70 -3.57 -8.44 8.53
N LYS A 71 -2.87 -8.15 9.62
CA LYS A 71 -3.30 -7.21 10.66
C LYS A 71 -2.40 -5.99 10.71
N PRO A 72 -2.98 -4.77 10.77
CA PRO A 72 -2.22 -3.54 10.93
C PRO A 72 -1.95 -3.26 12.41
N TYR A 73 -0.74 -2.83 12.71
CA TYR A 73 -0.30 -2.40 14.04
C TYR A 73 0.32 -1.02 13.95
N PHE A 74 -0.08 -0.12 14.84
CA PHE A 74 0.41 1.26 14.87
C PHE A 74 0.96 1.61 16.23
N ASP A 75 2.04 2.41 16.25
CA ASP A 75 2.66 2.89 17.47
C ASP A 75 1.70 3.81 18.25
N SER A 76 1.50 3.52 19.51
CA SER A 76 0.65 4.34 20.38
C SER A 76 1.17 5.76 20.60
N LYS A 77 2.48 5.99 20.34
CA LYS A 77 3.11 7.33 20.38
C LYS A 77 2.52 8.30 19.36
N ILE A 78 1.87 7.80 18.28
CA ILE A 78 1.20 8.64 17.28
C ILE A 78 0.23 9.64 17.92
N ILE A 79 -0.58 9.21 18.90
CA ILE A 79 -1.53 10.12 19.57
C ILE A 79 -0.84 11.17 20.42
N THR A 80 0.09 10.76 21.28
CA THR A 80 0.78 11.70 22.17
C THR A 80 1.54 12.76 21.39
N ARG A 81 2.03 12.39 20.23
CA ARG A 81 2.69 13.30 19.32
C ARG A 81 1.72 14.22 18.61
N TRP A 82 0.61 13.69 18.05
CA TRP A 82 -0.44 14.52 17.44
C TRP A 82 -0.98 15.56 18.41
N LEU A 83 -1.15 15.19 19.69
CA LEU A 83 -1.57 16.13 20.74
C LEU A 83 -0.56 17.26 20.96
N ARG A 84 0.74 17.03 20.72
CA ARG A 84 1.82 18.01 20.90
C ARG A 84 2.05 18.91 19.68
N LEU A 85 1.45 18.61 18.52
CA LEU A 85 1.56 19.47 17.35
C LEU A 85 0.89 20.83 17.61
N PRO A 86 1.50 21.95 17.17
CA PRO A 86 0.86 23.27 17.20
C PRO A 86 -0.48 23.26 16.46
N HIS A 87 -1.43 24.07 16.93
CA HIS A 87 -2.80 24.09 16.37
C HIS A 87 -2.84 24.39 14.85
N GLY A 88 -1.86 25.11 14.30
CA GLY A 88 -1.73 25.42 12.87
C GLY A 88 -1.19 24.28 12.01
N GLU A 89 -0.50 23.32 12.61
CA GLU A 89 0.08 22.16 11.89
C GLU A 89 -0.83 20.92 11.92
N LYS A 90 -1.90 20.97 12.70
CA LYS A 90 -2.97 19.96 12.69
C LYS A 90 -3.81 20.13 11.45
N SER A 91 -3.27 19.77 10.26
CA SER A 91 -4.05 19.78 9.04
C SER A 91 -5.30 18.90 9.23
N SER A 92 -6.45 19.47 8.93
CA SER A 92 -7.76 18.96 9.35
C SER A 92 -8.11 17.57 8.78
N SER A 93 -7.62 17.20 7.62
CA SER A 93 -7.97 15.94 6.96
C SER A 93 -7.06 14.77 7.35
N PHE A 94 -5.76 15.00 7.44
CA PHE A 94 -4.79 13.93 7.76
C PHE A 94 -4.91 13.49 9.23
N SER A 95 -5.03 14.44 10.15
CA SER A 95 -5.13 14.13 11.59
C SER A 95 -6.40 13.38 11.97
N TRP A 96 -7.53 13.67 11.31
CA TRP A 96 -8.79 12.98 11.56
C TRP A 96 -8.80 11.56 10.97
N MET A 97 -8.22 11.37 9.78
CA MET A 97 -8.08 10.05 9.16
C MET A 97 -7.08 9.18 9.92
N ALA A 98 -5.95 9.73 10.35
CA ALA A 98 -4.99 9.04 11.21
C ALA A 98 -5.60 8.64 12.54
N LEU A 99 -6.40 9.51 13.16
CA LEU A 99 -7.12 9.21 14.40
C LEU A 99 -8.16 8.10 14.21
N LYS A 100 -8.94 8.13 13.12
CA LYS A 100 -9.89 7.06 12.77
C LYS A 100 -9.19 5.72 12.56
N MET A 101 -8.10 5.71 11.79
CA MET A 101 -7.29 4.50 11.58
C MET A 101 -6.74 3.98 12.90
N PHE A 102 -6.20 4.86 13.73
CA PHE A 102 -5.66 4.53 15.02
C PHE A 102 -6.72 3.94 15.98
N LEU A 103 -7.93 4.49 16.02
CA LEU A 103 -9.01 4.00 16.87
C LEU A 103 -9.56 2.64 16.42
N LYS A 104 -9.44 2.34 15.12
CA LYS A 104 -10.00 1.13 14.48
C LYS A 104 -9.05 -0.07 14.53
N HIS A 105 -7.75 0.15 14.67
CA HIS A 105 -6.74 -0.91 14.50
C HIS A 105 -5.96 -1.19 15.79
N GLN A 106 -5.16 -2.25 15.78
CA GLN A 106 -4.42 -2.69 16.95
C GLN A 106 -3.30 -1.69 17.29
N ARG A 107 -3.22 -1.33 18.56
CA ARG A 107 -2.25 -0.40 19.12
C ARG A 107 -1.17 -1.16 19.85
N ILE A 108 0.07 -0.85 19.61
CA ILE A 108 1.22 -1.37 20.32
C ILE A 108 2.03 -0.21 20.88
N HIS A 109 2.64 -0.43 22.04
CA HIS A 109 3.38 0.62 22.74
C HIS A 109 4.64 1.02 21.96
N ASP A 110 5.30 0.05 21.32
CA ASP A 110 6.54 0.23 20.60
C ASP A 110 6.54 -0.71 19.36
N CYS A 111 6.30 -0.12 18.19
CA CYS A 111 6.21 -0.84 16.94
C CYS A 111 7.54 -1.44 16.52
N GLU A 112 8.65 -0.74 16.71
CA GLU A 112 9.97 -1.26 16.37
C GLU A 112 10.32 -2.48 17.22
N SER A 113 10.14 -2.41 18.53
CA SER A 113 10.37 -3.56 19.43
C SER A 113 9.44 -4.73 19.12
N PHE A 114 8.21 -4.45 18.67
CA PHE A 114 7.29 -5.50 18.20
C PHE A 114 7.82 -6.14 16.92
N LEU A 115 8.19 -5.36 15.90
CA LEU A 115 8.74 -5.85 14.63
C LEU A 115 10.00 -6.68 14.80
N ARG A 116 10.93 -6.24 15.65
CA ARG A 116 12.19 -6.96 15.94
C ARG A 116 11.97 -8.37 16.49
N ARG A 117 10.81 -8.61 17.11
CA ARG A 117 10.42 -9.92 17.63
C ARG A 117 9.64 -10.80 16.66
N GLN A 118 9.28 -10.28 15.48
CA GLN A 118 8.56 -11.06 14.46
C GLN A 118 9.54 -11.88 13.62
N TYR A 119 9.39 -13.19 13.63
CA TYR A 119 10.18 -14.10 12.81
C TYR A 119 9.54 -14.39 11.44
N GLN A 120 8.22 -14.21 11.34
CA GLN A 120 7.43 -14.52 10.16
C GLN A 120 6.24 -13.57 10.01
N GLY A 121 5.71 -13.49 8.79
CA GLY A 121 4.46 -12.82 8.49
C GLY A 121 4.52 -11.30 8.43
N VAL A 122 5.70 -10.68 8.49
CA VAL A 122 5.84 -9.24 8.28
C VAL A 122 5.69 -8.96 6.79
N GLU A 123 4.52 -8.45 6.39
CA GLU A 123 4.17 -8.15 5.00
C GLU A 123 4.77 -6.82 4.55
N LYS A 124 4.67 -5.83 5.42
CA LYS A 124 5.12 -4.46 5.18
C LYS A 124 5.33 -3.77 6.53
N PHE A 125 6.26 -2.85 6.59
CA PHE A 125 6.28 -1.84 7.65
C PHE A 125 6.51 -0.44 7.06
N GLU A 126 6.21 0.56 7.85
CA GLU A 126 6.27 1.97 7.45
C GLU A 126 7.15 2.73 8.42
N VAL A 127 8.00 3.57 7.86
CA VAL A 127 8.79 4.57 8.57
C VAL A 127 8.27 5.94 8.18
N SER A 128 7.78 6.69 9.16
CA SER A 128 7.26 8.05 8.96
C SER A 128 8.19 9.03 9.67
N PRO A 129 9.20 9.61 8.97
CA PRO A 129 10.07 10.61 9.56
C PRO A 129 9.26 11.75 10.17
N LEU A 130 9.72 12.23 11.29
CA LEU A 130 9.06 13.30 12.03
C LEU A 130 9.22 14.65 11.32
N ASP A 131 10.29 14.79 10.58
CA ASP A 131 10.56 15.89 9.68
C ASP A 131 10.52 15.34 8.25
N ALA A 132 9.58 15.81 7.44
CA ALA A 132 9.42 15.37 6.07
C ALA A 132 10.67 15.64 5.21
N THR A 133 11.49 16.62 5.58
CA THR A 133 12.77 16.92 4.89
C THR A 133 13.80 15.80 5.04
N ALA A 134 13.61 14.89 6.01
CA ALA A 134 14.46 13.73 6.20
C ALA A 134 14.11 12.53 5.28
N ILE A 135 12.99 12.58 4.56
CA ILE A 135 12.55 11.48 3.67
C ILE A 135 13.61 11.13 2.61
N PRO A 136 14.21 12.07 1.86
CA PRO A 136 15.23 11.75 0.87
C PRO A 136 16.46 11.06 1.47
N MET A 137 16.91 11.51 2.65
CA MET A 137 18.02 10.89 3.37
C MET A 137 17.66 9.47 3.83
N ALA A 138 16.51 9.29 4.46
CA ALA A 138 16.04 7.97 4.89
C ALA A 138 15.89 7.00 3.70
N MET A 139 15.37 7.45 2.57
CA MET A 139 15.28 6.65 1.34
C MET A 139 16.65 6.23 0.82
N THR A 140 17.62 7.15 0.81
CA THR A 140 19.00 6.84 0.37
C THR A 140 19.61 5.75 1.25
N ILE A 141 19.42 5.82 2.55
CA ILE A 141 19.91 4.84 3.52
C ILE A 141 19.19 3.48 3.32
N LEU A 142 17.87 3.50 3.23
CA LEU A 142 17.07 2.27 3.11
C LEU A 142 17.32 1.53 1.79
N LYS A 143 17.53 2.25 0.69
CA LYS A 143 17.86 1.64 -0.62
C LYS A 143 19.17 0.84 -0.62
N GLN A 144 20.05 1.09 0.33
CA GLN A 144 21.31 0.34 0.49
C GLN A 144 21.11 -0.97 1.26
N GLN A 145 19.96 -1.17 1.91
CA GLN A 145 19.70 -2.37 2.71
C GLN A 145 19.30 -3.54 1.81
N ARG A 146 19.71 -4.74 2.20
CA ARG A 146 19.38 -5.97 1.47
C ARG A 146 18.04 -6.54 1.94
N GLY A 147 17.35 -7.19 1.03
CA GLY A 147 16.11 -7.93 1.36
C GLY A 147 14.86 -7.05 1.48
N ILE A 148 14.96 -5.76 1.25
CA ILE A 148 13.84 -4.82 1.30
C ILE A 148 13.69 -4.03 0.01
N GLU A 149 12.48 -3.50 -0.20
CA GLU A 149 12.12 -2.56 -1.27
C GLU A 149 11.43 -1.35 -0.64
N PRO A 150 12.13 -0.23 -0.44
CA PRO A 150 11.53 0.98 0.11
C PRO A 150 10.90 1.84 -1.00
N VAL A 151 9.69 2.34 -0.77
CA VAL A 151 8.96 3.24 -1.67
C VAL A 151 8.37 4.40 -0.86
N VAL A 152 8.46 5.63 -1.39
CA VAL A 152 7.80 6.79 -0.79
C VAL A 152 6.30 6.75 -1.11
N SER A 153 5.47 6.93 -0.09
CA SER A 153 4.02 7.03 -0.20
C SER A 153 3.54 8.20 0.67
N GLY A 154 3.30 9.34 0.05
CA GLY A 154 2.99 10.57 0.76
C GLY A 154 4.13 11.00 1.70
N SER A 155 3.85 11.09 3.00
CA SER A 155 4.83 11.43 4.05
C SER A 155 5.52 10.22 4.69
N ASN A 156 5.26 9.01 4.20
CA ASN A 156 5.78 7.77 4.74
C ASN A 156 6.74 7.09 3.75
N ILE A 157 7.61 6.25 4.27
CA ILE A 157 8.39 5.29 3.48
C ILE A 157 7.81 3.91 3.79
N GLU A 158 7.22 3.29 2.80
CA GLU A 158 6.72 1.92 2.86
C GLU A 158 7.85 0.95 2.52
N ILE A 159 8.04 -0.06 3.34
CA ILE A 159 9.13 -1.04 3.20
C ILE A 159 8.51 -2.43 3.07
N THR A 160 8.66 -3.01 1.89
CA THR A 160 8.20 -4.36 1.55
C THR A 160 9.38 -5.30 1.35
N PRO A 161 9.15 -6.62 1.28
CA PRO A 161 10.18 -7.57 0.86
C PRO A 161 10.71 -7.22 -0.53
N LYS A 162 12.00 -7.41 -0.74
CA LYS A 162 12.63 -7.18 -2.05
C LYS A 162 11.92 -7.99 -3.14
N GLY A 163 11.59 -7.32 -4.24
CA GLY A 163 10.85 -7.88 -5.37
C GLY A 163 9.35 -7.99 -5.15
N ALA A 164 8.82 -7.58 -3.98
CA ALA A 164 7.39 -7.43 -3.80
C ALA A 164 6.94 -6.09 -4.37
N SER A 165 6.02 -6.13 -5.32
CA SER A 165 5.34 -4.96 -5.85
C SER A 165 3.95 -5.36 -6.35
N LYS A 166 3.05 -4.40 -6.51
CA LYS A 166 1.72 -4.64 -7.08
C LYS A 166 1.83 -5.28 -8.47
N GLY A 167 2.76 -4.79 -9.31
CA GLY A 167 3.01 -5.34 -10.64
C GLY A 167 3.54 -6.77 -10.59
N LYS A 168 4.51 -7.08 -9.73
CA LYS A 168 5.04 -8.45 -9.63
C LYS A 168 3.99 -9.45 -9.17
N ALA A 169 3.17 -9.07 -8.20
CA ALA A 169 2.07 -9.92 -7.74
C ALA A 169 1.00 -10.11 -8.83
N LEU A 170 0.69 -9.05 -9.59
CA LEU A 170 -0.23 -9.14 -10.74
C LEU A 170 0.35 -10.04 -11.85
N GLU A 171 1.62 -9.89 -12.19
CA GLU A 171 2.32 -10.72 -13.18
C GLU A 171 2.20 -12.21 -12.85
N LEU A 172 2.49 -12.57 -11.59
CA LEU A 172 2.37 -13.95 -11.12
C LEU A 172 0.91 -14.44 -11.15
N LEU A 173 -0.03 -13.61 -10.76
CA LEU A 173 -1.45 -13.95 -10.76
C LEU A 173 -1.98 -14.19 -12.17
N ILE A 174 -1.71 -13.32 -13.13
CA ILE A 174 -2.19 -13.48 -14.50
C ILE A 174 -1.53 -14.68 -15.18
N ALA A 175 -0.25 -14.96 -14.91
CA ALA A 175 0.43 -16.16 -15.38
C ALA A 175 -0.23 -17.43 -14.82
N GLN A 176 -0.55 -17.47 -13.53
CA GLN A 176 -1.25 -18.59 -12.90
C GLN A 176 -2.64 -18.81 -13.50
N LEU A 177 -3.35 -17.74 -13.86
CA LEU A 177 -4.69 -17.79 -14.42
C LEU A 177 -4.71 -18.00 -15.94
N GLY A 178 -3.55 -17.99 -16.61
CA GLY A 178 -3.45 -18.07 -18.07
C GLY A 178 -4.05 -16.85 -18.78
N ILE A 179 -4.07 -15.68 -18.13
CA ILE A 179 -4.61 -14.44 -18.69
C ILE A 179 -3.47 -13.67 -19.37
N PRO A 180 -3.56 -13.38 -20.68
CA PRO A 180 -2.55 -12.57 -21.34
C PRO A 180 -2.63 -11.11 -20.85
N SER A 181 -1.49 -10.45 -20.74
CA SER A 181 -1.36 -9.05 -20.32
C SER A 181 -2.30 -8.11 -21.08
N SER A 182 -2.45 -8.31 -22.40
CA SER A 182 -3.35 -7.52 -23.26
C SER A 182 -4.83 -7.55 -22.88
N ARG A 183 -5.24 -8.45 -21.98
CA ARG A 183 -6.61 -8.54 -21.44
C ARG A 183 -6.73 -7.99 -20.02
N VAL A 184 -5.72 -7.33 -19.53
CA VAL A 184 -5.66 -6.77 -18.17
C VAL A 184 -5.75 -5.25 -18.24
N ILE A 185 -6.75 -4.69 -17.60
CA ILE A 185 -6.87 -3.25 -17.35
C ILE A 185 -6.55 -3.01 -15.88
N ALA A 186 -5.62 -2.10 -15.61
CA ALA A 186 -5.27 -1.68 -14.25
C ALA A 186 -5.67 -0.22 -14.02
N PHE A 187 -6.00 0.09 -12.78
CA PHE A 187 -6.27 1.45 -12.32
C PHE A 187 -5.31 1.79 -11.18
N GLY A 188 -4.64 2.92 -11.27
CA GLY A 188 -3.67 3.37 -10.27
C GLY A 188 -3.65 4.87 -10.12
N ASP A 189 -3.35 5.38 -8.93
CA ASP A 189 -3.36 6.82 -8.61
C ASP A 189 -2.06 7.33 -8.00
N SER A 190 -1.11 6.44 -7.67
CA SER A 190 0.09 6.81 -6.93
C SER A 190 1.33 5.99 -7.29
N GLY A 191 2.50 6.41 -6.83
CA GLY A 191 3.79 5.82 -7.18
C GLY A 191 3.93 4.31 -6.91
N ASN A 192 3.19 3.75 -5.95
CA ASN A 192 3.19 2.30 -5.71
C ASN A 192 2.41 1.51 -6.78
N ASP A 193 1.65 2.20 -7.67
CA ASP A 193 0.96 1.62 -8.82
C ASP A 193 1.82 1.62 -10.08
N LEU A 194 2.92 2.36 -10.13
CA LEU A 194 3.82 2.41 -11.29
C LEU A 194 4.27 1.02 -11.74
N SER A 195 4.44 0.10 -10.80
CA SER A 195 4.80 -1.28 -11.11
C SER A 195 3.75 -2.05 -11.91
N LEU A 196 2.51 -1.55 -12.03
CA LEU A 196 1.47 -2.12 -12.87
C LEU A 196 1.70 -1.80 -14.35
N SER A 197 2.38 -0.69 -14.66
CA SER A 197 2.82 -0.35 -15.99
C SER A 197 3.73 -1.44 -16.56
N GLY A 198 3.50 -1.85 -17.80
CA GLY A 198 4.24 -2.94 -18.44
C GLY A 198 3.82 -4.36 -18.04
N VAL A 199 2.96 -4.51 -17.01
CA VAL A 199 2.32 -5.78 -16.65
C VAL A 199 0.88 -5.82 -17.14
N ALA A 200 0.09 -4.79 -16.86
CA ALA A 200 -1.22 -4.61 -17.45
C ALA A 200 -1.09 -4.20 -18.92
N GLY A 201 -1.99 -4.70 -19.77
CA GLY A 201 -2.05 -4.29 -21.17
C GLY A 201 -2.63 -2.89 -21.36
N HIS A 202 -3.31 -2.36 -20.33
CA HIS A 202 -3.82 -0.99 -20.29
C HIS A 202 -3.83 -0.47 -18.86
N LEU A 203 -3.17 0.65 -18.62
CA LEU A 203 -3.11 1.32 -17.32
C LEU A 203 -3.89 2.64 -17.39
N CYS A 204 -4.89 2.79 -16.54
CA CYS A 204 -5.66 4.01 -16.39
C CYS A 204 -5.28 4.74 -15.10
N SER A 205 -5.15 6.07 -15.15
CA SER A 205 -4.96 6.91 -13.97
C SER A 205 -6.04 7.98 -13.88
N PRO A 206 -6.58 8.26 -12.68
CA PRO A 206 -7.44 9.42 -12.52
C PRO A 206 -6.64 10.70 -12.77
N SER A 207 -7.30 11.73 -13.30
CA SER A 207 -6.69 13.04 -13.56
C SER A 207 -6.10 13.70 -12.31
N THR A 208 -6.51 13.25 -11.12
CA THR A 208 -5.98 13.66 -9.80
C THR A 208 -4.85 12.77 -9.28
N GLY A 209 -4.42 11.76 -10.04
CA GLY A 209 -3.26 10.92 -9.70
C GLY A 209 -1.96 11.71 -9.63
N SER A 210 -0.93 11.12 -9.03
CA SER A 210 0.41 11.72 -8.99
C SER A 210 0.98 11.87 -10.40
N ASP A 211 1.92 12.81 -10.60
CA ASP A 211 2.42 13.12 -11.95
C ASP A 211 3.10 11.91 -12.60
N ASP A 212 3.86 11.15 -11.83
CA ASP A 212 4.56 9.95 -12.28
C ASP A 212 3.61 8.84 -12.80
N ILE A 213 2.47 8.62 -12.12
CA ILE A 213 1.49 7.61 -12.59
C ILE A 213 0.71 8.13 -13.80
N LYS A 214 0.41 9.44 -13.86
CA LYS A 214 -0.25 10.04 -15.03
C LYS A 214 0.62 9.96 -16.29
N GLU A 215 1.93 10.14 -16.14
CA GLU A 215 2.89 9.99 -17.25
C GLU A 215 3.02 8.53 -17.73
N ALA A 216 2.88 7.57 -16.81
CA ALA A 216 2.97 6.15 -17.12
C ALA A 216 1.66 5.53 -17.62
N ALA A 217 0.52 6.23 -17.46
CA ALA A 217 -0.80 5.72 -17.83
C ALA A 217 -1.05 5.82 -19.34
N ASP A 218 -1.73 4.81 -19.89
CA ASP A 218 -2.20 4.80 -21.27
C ASP A 218 -3.41 5.71 -21.46
N GLU A 219 -4.24 5.89 -20.41
CA GLU A 219 -5.43 6.72 -20.44
C GLU A 219 -5.66 7.44 -19.11
N LEU A 220 -6.01 8.74 -19.18
CA LEU A 220 -6.46 9.50 -18.03
C LEU A 220 -7.99 9.44 -17.95
N ILE A 221 -8.49 9.07 -16.78
CA ILE A 221 -9.91 8.97 -16.48
C ILE A 221 -10.37 10.08 -15.52
N LEU A 222 -11.68 10.22 -15.35
CA LEU A 222 -12.24 11.15 -14.39
C LEU A 222 -11.80 10.81 -12.96
N PRO A 223 -11.75 11.79 -12.06
CA PRO A 223 -11.36 11.56 -10.67
C PRO A 223 -12.40 10.72 -9.91
N PRO A 224 -12.02 10.13 -8.76
CA PRO A 224 -12.91 9.28 -7.95
C PRO A 224 -14.23 9.96 -7.55
N GLU A 225 -14.21 11.29 -7.31
CA GLU A 225 -15.38 12.10 -6.97
C GLU A 225 -16.42 12.15 -8.10
N SER A 226 -16.00 11.81 -9.31
CA SER A 226 -16.85 11.73 -10.51
C SER A 226 -17.03 10.29 -10.99
N ASP A 227 -16.84 9.30 -10.13
CA ASP A 227 -16.98 7.87 -10.44
C ASP A 227 -16.17 7.41 -11.68
N GLY A 228 -14.96 7.97 -11.88
CA GLY A 228 -14.18 7.81 -13.09
C GLY A 228 -13.94 6.35 -13.52
N VAL A 229 -13.64 5.46 -12.57
CA VAL A 229 -13.46 4.02 -12.86
C VAL A 229 -14.78 3.39 -13.35
N ALA A 230 -15.91 3.69 -12.70
CA ALA A 230 -17.21 3.15 -13.09
C ALA A 230 -17.58 3.61 -14.51
N GLN A 231 -17.48 4.91 -14.80
CA GLN A 231 -17.76 5.46 -16.13
C GLN A 231 -16.84 4.87 -17.21
N TYR A 232 -15.56 4.67 -16.89
CA TYR A 232 -14.64 4.00 -17.82
C TYR A 232 -15.10 2.58 -18.12
N LEU A 233 -15.46 1.78 -17.10
CA LEU A 233 -15.89 0.41 -17.27
C LEU A 233 -17.21 0.32 -18.03
N GLU A 234 -18.18 1.21 -17.76
CA GLU A 234 -19.44 1.30 -18.51
C GLU A 234 -19.19 1.55 -20.00
N LYS A 235 -18.33 2.51 -20.32
CA LYS A 235 -17.94 2.83 -21.69
C LYS A 235 -17.21 1.67 -22.37
N ALA A 236 -16.23 1.08 -21.67
CA ALA A 236 -15.38 0.03 -22.24
C ALA A 236 -16.10 -1.30 -22.48
N PHE A 237 -17.09 -1.64 -21.63
CA PHE A 237 -17.79 -2.91 -21.66
C PHE A 237 -19.26 -2.81 -22.06
N GLY A 238 -19.75 -1.61 -22.34
CA GLY A 238 -21.12 -1.38 -22.81
C GLY A 238 -22.17 -1.70 -21.73
N PHE A 239 -21.83 -1.58 -20.44
CA PHE A 239 -22.82 -1.67 -19.37
C PHE A 239 -23.75 -0.46 -19.46
N THR A 240 -24.95 -0.63 -20.00
CA THR A 240 -26.01 0.36 -19.84
C THR A 240 -26.78 0.05 -18.58
N GLU A 241 -27.13 1.07 -17.79
CA GLU A 241 -28.06 0.88 -16.68
C GLU A 241 -29.30 0.14 -17.20
N GLY A 242 -29.51 -1.05 -16.66
CA GLY A 242 -30.76 -1.78 -16.92
C GLY A 242 -31.91 -0.94 -16.39
N LYS A 243 -32.78 -0.49 -17.31
CA LYS A 243 -34.05 0.17 -17.00
C LYS A 243 -34.95 -0.77 -16.20
#